data_8e27e4aa861a8b743b8806fba183e34e
#
_entry.id   8e27e4aa861a8b743b8806fba183e34e
#
_cell.length_a   1.000
_cell.length_b   1.000
_cell.length_c   1.000
_cell.angle_alpha   90.00
_cell.angle_beta   90.00
_cell.angle_gamma   90.00
#
_symmetry.space_group_name_H-M   'P 1'
#
loop_
_entity.id
_entity.type
_entity.pdbx_description
1 polymer ?
#
loop_
_entity_poly.entity_id
_entity_poly.type
_entity_poly.pdbx_seq_one_letter_code
_entity_poly.pdbx_strand_id
1 'polypeptide(L)'
;MTTGNPPEFDHNKKIVALLGSSSTAGKGQVFDWIRELRQRPSNGLYQFRNFGVGGDLAYNAPQRLPSIIANRPEIVVVWIGGNDALALASVKAKRFFQTFKRLPVNPSSDWFRQDIEIIAHRLKNETTARVAFCSLPPIGEDLSARDSFQGELNERVEECNDAIRALAVKETIGYIPLHEAHRLAPAKAFSSFRFLPFYRDAFRTLILGKNPDQVAEMNGWFLHTDGVHLNSRGGLIAADLVQAFIDQHLTNS
;
A
#
# COMPACT_ATOMS: atom_id res chain seq x y z
N MET A 1 -27.30 -6.03 1.20
CA MET A 1 -26.64 -5.07 0.28
C MET A 1 -27.08 -3.68 0.70
N THR A 2 -26.34 -3.02 1.56
CA THR A 2 -26.60 -1.62 1.94
C THR A 2 -25.82 -0.75 0.98
N THR A 3 -26.53 -0.17 0.00
CA THR A 3 -26.04 0.93 -0.83
C THR A 3 -25.93 2.17 0.05
N GLY A 4 -24.84 2.25 0.81
CA GLY A 4 -24.49 3.49 1.49
C GLY A 4 -24.11 4.52 0.43
N ASN A 5 -24.81 5.65 0.40
CA ASN A 5 -24.40 6.82 -0.35
C ASN A 5 -22.93 7.12 -0.07
N PRO A 6 -22.15 7.56 -1.07
CA PRO A 6 -20.77 8.03 -0.80
C PRO A 6 -20.86 9.09 0.31
N PRO A 7 -19.93 9.06 1.28
CA PRO A 7 -19.98 9.99 2.41
C PRO A 7 -20.02 11.41 1.88
N GLU A 8 -21.03 12.15 2.34
CA GLU A 8 -21.30 13.54 2.00
C GLU A 8 -20.05 14.40 2.25
N PHE A 9 -19.80 15.37 1.39
CA PHE A 9 -18.67 16.30 1.52
C PHE A 9 -18.88 17.17 2.76
N ASP A 10 -18.10 16.90 3.81
CA ASP A 10 -18.02 17.80 4.96
C ASP A 10 -16.94 18.86 4.70
N HIS A 11 -17.38 20.03 4.28
CA HIS A 11 -16.52 21.17 3.94
C HIS A 11 -15.70 21.70 5.12
N ASN A 12 -16.01 21.28 6.35
CA ASN A 12 -15.31 21.72 7.56
C ASN A 12 -14.14 20.79 7.91
N LYS A 13 -13.96 19.67 7.19
CA LYS A 13 -12.91 18.71 7.47
C LYS A 13 -11.74 18.81 6.49
N LYS A 14 -10.54 18.71 7.02
CA LYS A 14 -9.30 18.60 6.24
C LYS A 14 -9.25 17.22 5.55
N ILE A 15 -8.86 17.16 4.29
CA ILE A 15 -8.86 15.92 3.52
C ILE A 15 -7.49 15.25 3.62
N VAL A 16 -7.49 13.97 4.02
CA VAL A 16 -6.37 13.06 3.88
C VAL A 16 -6.67 12.11 2.72
N ALA A 17 -5.95 12.26 1.61
CA ALA A 17 -6.06 11.41 0.44
C ALA A 17 -5.06 10.24 0.52
N LEU A 18 -5.53 9.03 0.26
CA LEU A 18 -4.76 7.80 0.37
C LEU A 18 -4.74 7.12 -1.00
N LEU A 19 -3.60 7.23 -1.69
CA LEU A 19 -3.37 6.68 -3.03
C LEU A 19 -2.61 5.36 -2.92
N GLY A 20 -3.09 4.30 -3.58
CA GLY A 20 -2.40 3.03 -3.54
C GLY A 20 -3.05 1.92 -4.34
N SER A 21 -2.64 0.68 -4.04
CA SER A 21 -3.17 -0.53 -4.67
C SER A 21 -4.19 -1.26 -3.77
N SER A 22 -4.18 -2.60 -3.75
CA SER A 22 -5.08 -3.42 -2.93
C SER A 22 -4.91 -3.16 -1.43
N SER A 23 -3.69 -2.95 -0.95
CA SER A 23 -3.41 -2.65 0.46
C SER A 23 -4.09 -1.36 0.94
N THR A 24 -4.24 -0.38 0.05
CA THR A 24 -4.98 0.87 0.32
C THR A 24 -6.47 0.70 0.07
N ALA A 25 -6.88 -0.10 -0.93
CA ALA A 25 -8.30 -0.33 -1.21
C ALA A 25 -9.06 -0.92 -0.01
N GLY A 26 -8.40 -1.70 0.86
CA GLY A 26 -8.95 -2.19 2.11
C GLY A 26 -10.11 -3.16 1.92
N LYS A 27 -10.09 -4.00 0.87
CA LYS A 27 -11.18 -4.93 0.52
C LYS A 27 -10.68 -6.38 0.45
N GLY A 28 -11.56 -7.30 0.79
CA GLY A 28 -11.27 -8.73 0.68
C GLY A 28 -10.24 -9.21 1.70
N GLN A 29 -9.06 -9.58 1.24
CA GLN A 29 -7.97 -10.14 2.05
C GLN A 29 -7.21 -9.12 2.90
N VAL A 30 -7.53 -7.86 2.75
CA VAL A 30 -6.79 -6.74 3.36
C VAL A 30 -7.50 -6.27 4.61
N PHE A 31 -6.75 -6.09 5.70
CA PHE A 31 -7.25 -5.35 6.86
C PHE A 31 -7.48 -3.89 6.49
N ASP A 32 -8.66 -3.37 6.81
CA ASP A 32 -9.02 -1.97 6.50
C ASP A 32 -8.40 -1.00 7.53
N TRP A 33 -7.09 -0.75 7.37
CA TRP A 33 -6.33 0.18 8.21
C TRP A 33 -6.81 1.64 8.08
N ILE A 34 -7.50 1.98 6.98
CA ILE A 34 -8.09 3.32 6.79
C ILE A 34 -9.34 3.47 7.68
N ARG A 35 -10.14 2.42 7.81
CA ARG A 35 -11.25 2.40 8.75
C ARG A 35 -10.75 2.58 10.18
N GLU A 36 -9.64 1.94 10.52
CA GLU A 36 -8.98 2.12 11.82
C GLU A 36 -8.61 3.58 12.06
N LEU A 37 -7.97 4.24 11.11
CA LEU A 37 -7.66 5.67 11.21
C LEU A 37 -8.91 6.54 11.39
N ARG A 38 -9.98 6.25 10.66
CA ARG A 38 -11.24 7.01 10.77
C ARG A 38 -11.88 6.93 12.15
N GLN A 39 -11.65 5.85 12.88
CA GLN A 39 -12.21 5.62 14.21
C GLN A 39 -11.38 6.25 15.33
N ARG A 40 -10.19 6.75 15.05
CA ARG A 40 -9.33 7.39 16.06
C ARG A 40 -9.88 8.77 16.44
N PRO A 41 -10.08 9.04 17.75
CA PRO A 41 -10.60 10.34 18.21
C PRO A 41 -9.76 11.55 17.75
N SER A 42 -8.42 11.39 17.67
CA SER A 42 -7.49 12.40 17.17
C SER A 42 -7.78 12.84 15.73
N ASN A 43 -8.47 12.03 14.96
CA ASN A 43 -8.75 12.27 13.54
C ASN A 43 -10.12 12.93 13.28
N GLY A 44 -10.78 13.46 14.30
CA GLY A 44 -12.10 14.08 14.17
C GLY A 44 -12.16 15.24 13.16
N LEU A 45 -11.04 15.95 12.97
CA LEU A 45 -10.89 17.06 12.01
C LEU A 45 -10.60 16.60 10.57
N TYR A 46 -10.36 15.30 10.35
CA TYR A 46 -9.98 14.78 9.04
C TYR A 46 -11.08 13.97 8.38
N GLN A 47 -11.13 14.05 7.05
CA GLN A 47 -11.90 13.17 6.19
C GLN A 47 -10.94 12.34 5.33
N PHE A 48 -10.90 11.03 5.55
CA PHE A 48 -10.05 10.12 4.80
C PHE A 48 -10.71 9.70 3.48
N ARG A 49 -10.06 10.03 2.36
CA ARG A 49 -10.48 9.68 0.99
C ARG A 49 -9.60 8.55 0.45
N ASN A 50 -10.22 7.42 0.17
CA ASN A 50 -9.52 6.23 -0.32
C ASN A 50 -9.50 6.19 -1.85
N PHE A 51 -8.30 6.30 -2.43
CA PHE A 51 -8.04 6.18 -3.85
C PHE A 51 -7.24 4.90 -4.19
N GLY A 52 -7.37 3.86 -3.37
CA GLY A 52 -6.78 2.55 -3.61
C GLY A 52 -7.54 1.76 -4.68
N VAL A 53 -6.82 1.14 -5.61
CA VAL A 53 -7.38 0.25 -6.64
C VAL A 53 -6.59 -1.06 -6.67
N GLY A 54 -7.27 -2.18 -6.43
CA GLY A 54 -6.66 -3.50 -6.39
C GLY A 54 -5.90 -3.85 -7.68
N GLY A 55 -4.71 -4.42 -7.51
CA GLY A 55 -3.86 -4.86 -8.62
C GLY A 55 -3.12 -3.74 -9.36
N ASP A 56 -3.27 -2.47 -8.99
CA ASP A 56 -2.56 -1.36 -9.65
C ASP A 56 -1.06 -1.41 -9.39
N LEU A 57 -0.29 -1.13 -10.45
CA LEU A 57 1.11 -0.78 -10.39
C LEU A 57 1.26 0.75 -10.26
N ALA A 58 2.48 1.22 -10.04
CA ALA A 58 2.78 2.65 -9.97
C ALA A 58 2.29 3.40 -11.23
N TYR A 59 2.43 2.81 -12.40
CA TYR A 59 1.93 3.33 -13.69
C TYR A 59 0.44 3.69 -13.69
N ASN A 60 -0.38 2.93 -12.97
CA ASN A 60 -1.83 3.18 -12.97
C ASN A 60 -2.24 4.34 -12.04
N ALA A 61 -1.43 4.69 -11.06
CA ALA A 61 -1.76 5.68 -10.05
C ALA A 61 -1.92 7.12 -10.59
N PRO A 62 -1.13 7.60 -11.57
CA PRO A 62 -1.27 8.93 -12.16
C PRO A 62 -2.66 9.24 -12.73
N GLN A 63 -3.40 8.22 -13.16
CA GLN A 63 -4.77 8.37 -13.69
C GLN A 63 -5.77 8.88 -12.63
N ARG A 64 -5.48 8.69 -11.35
CA ARG A 64 -6.33 9.14 -10.23
C ARG A 64 -5.91 10.49 -9.66
N LEU A 65 -4.74 11.01 -10.04
CA LEU A 65 -4.25 12.30 -9.53
C LEU A 65 -5.21 13.47 -9.81
N PRO A 66 -5.86 13.59 -10.98
CA PRO A 66 -6.83 14.67 -11.20
C PRO A 66 -7.95 14.68 -10.16
N SER A 67 -8.46 13.51 -9.78
CA SER A 67 -9.49 13.40 -8.75
C SER A 67 -8.94 13.74 -7.36
N ILE A 68 -7.72 13.33 -7.04
CA ILE A 68 -7.07 13.68 -5.76
C ILE A 68 -6.87 15.17 -5.66
N ILE A 69 -6.31 15.80 -6.69
CA ILE A 69 -6.03 17.25 -6.76
C ILE A 69 -7.33 18.07 -6.63
N ALA A 70 -8.39 17.65 -7.32
CA ALA A 70 -9.69 18.29 -7.23
C ALA A 70 -10.30 18.26 -5.82
N ASN A 71 -9.93 17.31 -4.99
CA ASN A 71 -10.34 17.24 -3.58
C ASN A 71 -9.58 18.21 -2.67
N ARG A 72 -8.54 18.92 -3.16
CA ARG A 72 -7.71 19.87 -2.38
C ARG A 72 -7.26 19.26 -1.05
N PRO A 73 -6.52 18.14 -1.06
CA PRO A 73 -6.13 17.46 0.16
C PRO A 73 -5.13 18.30 0.97
N GLU A 74 -5.20 18.18 2.29
CA GLU A 74 -4.20 18.70 3.23
C GLU A 74 -2.99 17.76 3.30
N ILE A 75 -3.26 16.45 3.21
CA ILE A 75 -2.26 15.40 3.29
C ILE A 75 -2.53 14.38 2.16
N VAL A 76 -1.47 13.92 1.50
CA VAL A 76 -1.53 12.78 0.58
C VAL A 76 -0.52 11.72 1.02
N VAL A 77 -1.01 10.51 1.27
CA VAL A 77 -0.18 9.34 1.55
C VAL A 77 -0.24 8.41 0.35
N VAL A 78 0.92 8.06 -0.20
CA VAL A 78 1.08 7.18 -1.35
C VAL A 78 1.67 5.84 -0.90
N TRP A 79 0.94 4.75 -1.13
CA TRP A 79 1.39 3.39 -0.85
C TRP A 79 1.18 2.51 -2.08
N ILE A 80 2.16 2.50 -2.96
CA ILE A 80 2.15 1.81 -4.27
C ILE A 80 3.50 1.15 -4.54
N GLY A 81 3.52 0.05 -5.32
CA GLY A 81 4.75 -0.62 -5.75
C GLY A 81 4.80 -2.12 -5.44
N GLY A 82 3.93 -2.65 -4.56
CA GLY A 82 3.92 -4.08 -4.24
C GLY A 82 3.66 -4.97 -5.46
N ASN A 83 2.78 -4.55 -6.37
CA ASN A 83 2.53 -5.26 -7.63
C ASN A 83 3.69 -5.09 -8.62
N ASP A 84 4.40 -3.97 -8.58
CA ASP A 84 5.63 -3.74 -9.35
C ASP A 84 6.71 -4.73 -8.90
N ALA A 85 6.97 -4.85 -7.59
CA ALA A 85 7.93 -5.82 -7.05
C ALA A 85 7.58 -7.26 -7.44
N LEU A 86 6.30 -7.66 -7.37
CA LEU A 86 5.83 -8.98 -7.84
C LEU A 86 6.06 -9.18 -9.34
N ALA A 87 5.80 -8.15 -10.15
CA ALA A 87 6.02 -8.21 -11.60
C ALA A 87 7.51 -8.28 -11.97
N LEU A 88 8.38 -7.65 -11.17
CA LEU A 88 9.83 -7.71 -11.35
C LEU A 88 10.39 -9.10 -10.97
N ALA A 89 9.88 -9.70 -9.90
CA ALA A 89 10.33 -11.00 -9.42
C ALA A 89 9.78 -12.21 -10.22
N SER A 90 8.68 -12.05 -10.97
CA SER A 90 8.01 -13.17 -11.61
C SER A 90 7.54 -12.88 -13.03
N VAL A 91 8.01 -13.68 -14.00
CA VAL A 91 7.54 -13.62 -15.39
C VAL A 91 6.03 -13.86 -15.49
N LYS A 92 5.47 -14.75 -14.64
CA LYS A 92 4.03 -15.04 -14.63
C LYS A 92 3.25 -13.82 -14.10
N ALA A 93 3.70 -13.21 -13.00
CA ALA A 93 3.09 -11.99 -12.47
C ALA A 93 3.22 -10.84 -13.46
N LYS A 94 4.38 -10.65 -14.09
CA LYS A 94 4.61 -9.65 -15.15
C LYS A 94 3.57 -9.76 -16.26
N ARG A 95 3.40 -10.96 -16.84
CA ARG A 95 2.41 -11.21 -17.92
C ARG A 95 0.97 -10.98 -17.44
N PHE A 96 0.67 -11.43 -16.22
CA PHE A 96 -0.65 -11.20 -15.62
C PHE A 96 -0.97 -9.71 -15.52
N PHE A 97 -0.10 -8.92 -14.91
CA PHE A 97 -0.33 -7.48 -14.76
C PHE A 97 -0.34 -6.76 -16.10
N GLN A 98 0.55 -7.13 -17.03
CA GLN A 98 0.60 -6.55 -18.36
C GLN A 98 -0.75 -6.69 -19.08
N THR A 99 -1.35 -7.86 -19.02
CA THR A 99 -2.66 -8.12 -19.63
C THR A 99 -3.80 -7.50 -18.82
N PHE A 100 -3.85 -7.76 -17.52
CA PHE A 100 -4.93 -7.35 -16.63
C PHE A 100 -5.02 -5.82 -16.48
N LYS A 101 -3.88 -5.14 -16.41
CA LYS A 101 -3.79 -3.67 -16.29
C LYS A 101 -3.54 -2.96 -17.61
N ARG A 102 -3.49 -3.69 -18.71
CA ARG A 102 -3.25 -3.17 -20.09
C ARG A 102 -2.02 -2.26 -20.13
N LEU A 103 -0.92 -2.74 -19.55
CA LEU A 103 0.30 -1.96 -19.50
C LEU A 103 0.91 -1.80 -20.90
N PRO A 104 1.35 -0.60 -21.29
CA PRO A 104 1.87 -0.34 -22.64
C PRO A 104 3.26 -0.96 -22.85
N VAL A 105 4.02 -1.15 -21.77
CA VAL A 105 5.37 -1.73 -21.78
C VAL A 105 5.53 -2.77 -20.68
N ASN A 106 6.62 -3.53 -20.76
CA ASN A 106 6.96 -4.48 -19.68
C ASN A 106 7.37 -3.72 -18.40
N PRO A 107 6.86 -4.12 -17.22
CA PRO A 107 7.34 -3.60 -15.96
C PRO A 107 8.87 -3.73 -15.82
N SER A 108 9.52 -2.65 -15.40
CA SER A 108 10.95 -2.58 -15.09
C SER A 108 11.20 -1.66 -13.91
N SER A 109 12.34 -1.78 -13.26
CA SER A 109 12.72 -0.93 -12.13
C SER A 109 12.83 0.54 -12.53
N ASP A 110 13.34 0.84 -13.72
CA ASP A 110 13.42 2.21 -14.22
C ASP A 110 12.04 2.80 -14.48
N TRP A 111 11.12 2.01 -15.01
CA TRP A 111 9.76 2.45 -15.23
C TRP A 111 9.05 2.73 -13.89
N PHE A 112 9.23 1.86 -12.89
CA PHE A 112 8.73 2.11 -11.54
C PHE A 112 9.25 3.43 -10.97
N ARG A 113 10.58 3.70 -11.10
CA ARG A 113 11.19 4.97 -10.65
C ARG A 113 10.56 6.17 -11.33
N GLN A 114 10.39 6.12 -12.65
CA GLN A 114 9.74 7.19 -13.42
C GLN A 114 8.30 7.43 -12.96
N ASP A 115 7.52 6.38 -12.74
CA ASP A 115 6.13 6.51 -12.34
C ASP A 115 5.96 7.13 -10.94
N ILE A 116 6.79 6.73 -9.96
CA ILE A 116 6.74 7.34 -8.62
C ILE A 116 7.23 8.80 -8.66
N GLU A 117 8.19 9.14 -9.51
CA GLU A 117 8.61 10.54 -9.75
C GLU A 117 7.46 11.37 -10.33
N ILE A 118 6.74 10.86 -11.33
CA ILE A 118 5.57 11.53 -11.91
C ILE A 118 4.51 11.80 -10.84
N ILE A 119 4.23 10.79 -9.99
CA ILE A 119 3.25 10.95 -8.89
C ILE A 119 3.70 12.05 -7.93
N ALA A 120 4.94 12.01 -7.45
CA ALA A 120 5.48 12.99 -6.51
C ALA A 120 5.49 14.40 -7.09
N HIS A 121 5.99 14.55 -8.32
CA HIS A 121 6.06 15.84 -9.02
C HIS A 121 4.68 16.49 -9.20
N ARG A 122 3.69 15.70 -9.65
CA ARG A 122 2.34 16.20 -9.83
C ARG A 122 1.69 16.60 -8.52
N LEU A 123 1.81 15.79 -7.48
CA LEU A 123 1.24 16.10 -6.17
C LEU A 123 1.88 17.38 -5.57
N LYS A 124 3.21 17.54 -5.69
CA LYS A 124 3.90 18.76 -5.21
C LYS A 124 3.54 20.01 -5.98
N ASN A 125 3.42 19.93 -7.29
CA ASN A 125 3.23 21.12 -8.14
C ASN A 125 1.76 21.51 -8.30
N GLU A 126 0.85 20.55 -8.18
CA GLU A 126 -0.59 20.76 -8.41
C GLU A 126 -1.40 20.80 -7.09
N THR A 127 -0.76 20.66 -5.91
CA THR A 127 -1.42 20.77 -4.60
C THR A 127 -0.54 21.51 -3.59
N THR A 128 -1.16 21.94 -2.50
CA THR A 128 -0.46 22.44 -1.30
C THR A 128 -0.33 21.35 -0.24
N ALA A 129 -0.66 20.11 -0.58
CA ALA A 129 -0.69 19.00 0.35
C ALA A 129 0.71 18.63 0.85
N ARG A 130 0.78 18.21 2.12
CA ARG A 130 1.93 17.50 2.63
C ARG A 130 1.91 16.07 2.08
N VAL A 131 2.87 15.73 1.24
CA VAL A 131 2.96 14.42 0.56
C VAL A 131 3.92 13.50 1.30
N ALA A 132 3.53 12.24 1.47
CA ALA A 132 4.44 11.17 1.92
C ALA A 132 4.27 9.90 1.09
N PHE A 133 5.39 9.17 0.91
CA PHE A 133 5.40 7.83 0.37
C PHE A 133 5.69 6.80 1.46
N CYS A 134 4.93 5.72 1.47
CA CYS A 134 5.20 4.56 2.30
C CYS A 134 6.21 3.65 1.61
N SER A 135 7.18 3.14 2.36
CA SER A 135 7.93 1.98 1.90
C SER A 135 7.02 0.75 1.84
N LEU A 136 7.38 -0.21 1.00
CA LEU A 136 6.66 -1.46 0.83
C LEU A 136 6.97 -2.39 1.99
N PRO A 137 5.98 -2.90 2.74
CA PRO A 137 6.25 -4.00 3.66
C PRO A 137 6.82 -5.20 2.91
N PRO A 138 7.49 -6.11 3.60
CA PRO A 138 7.92 -7.37 2.98
C PRO A 138 6.75 -8.09 2.31
N ILE A 139 7.00 -8.80 1.22
CA ILE A 139 6.07 -9.75 0.61
C ILE A 139 6.56 -11.14 0.97
N GLY A 140 5.74 -11.91 1.69
CA GLY A 140 6.22 -13.07 2.45
C GLY A 140 6.90 -12.65 3.76
N GLU A 141 7.17 -13.63 4.63
CA GLU A 141 7.75 -13.40 5.97
C GLU A 141 9.11 -14.07 6.15
N ASP A 142 9.59 -14.81 5.14
CA ASP A 142 10.95 -15.36 5.13
C ASP A 142 11.94 -14.36 4.53
N LEU A 143 12.40 -13.46 5.37
CA LEU A 143 13.37 -12.42 4.99
C LEU A 143 14.80 -12.96 4.85
N SER A 144 15.04 -14.18 5.34
CA SER A 144 16.34 -14.84 5.23
C SER A 144 16.52 -15.65 3.95
N ALA A 145 15.44 -15.87 3.20
CA ALA A 145 15.48 -16.64 1.96
C ALA A 145 16.49 -16.04 0.97
N ARG A 146 17.26 -16.96 0.35
CA ARG A 146 18.23 -16.67 -0.72
C ARG A 146 18.04 -17.74 -1.80
N ASP A 147 18.57 -17.55 -2.98
CA ASP A 147 18.57 -18.52 -4.09
C ASP A 147 17.21 -19.19 -4.37
N SER A 148 16.13 -18.42 -4.18
CA SER A 148 14.75 -18.87 -4.30
C SER A 148 13.86 -17.74 -4.81
N PHE A 149 12.62 -18.08 -5.20
CA PHE A 149 11.63 -17.06 -5.57
C PHE A 149 11.38 -16.05 -4.44
N GLN A 150 11.36 -16.49 -3.17
CA GLN A 150 11.23 -15.58 -2.04
C GLN A 150 12.45 -14.66 -1.89
N GLY A 151 13.65 -15.17 -2.14
CA GLY A 151 14.89 -14.37 -2.14
C GLY A 151 14.84 -13.28 -3.21
N GLU A 152 14.51 -13.65 -4.46
CA GLU A 152 14.32 -12.69 -5.55
C GLU A 152 13.26 -11.63 -5.19
N LEU A 153 12.14 -12.04 -4.59
CA LEU A 153 11.08 -11.13 -4.19
C LEU A 153 11.54 -10.16 -3.10
N ASN A 154 12.31 -10.63 -2.11
CA ASN A 154 12.92 -9.77 -1.10
C ASN A 154 13.81 -8.69 -1.74
N GLU A 155 14.65 -9.08 -2.71
CA GLU A 155 15.52 -8.15 -3.44
C GLU A 155 14.71 -7.10 -4.22
N ARG A 156 13.63 -7.49 -4.90
CA ARG A 156 12.78 -6.55 -5.65
C ARG A 156 12.02 -5.58 -4.75
N VAL A 157 11.58 -6.05 -3.58
CA VAL A 157 10.96 -5.17 -2.57
C VAL A 157 11.98 -4.14 -2.07
N GLU A 158 13.22 -4.56 -1.76
CA GLU A 158 14.29 -3.64 -1.34
C GLU A 158 14.64 -2.64 -2.44
N GLU A 159 14.77 -3.08 -3.69
CA GLU A 159 15.04 -2.19 -4.84
C GLU A 159 13.96 -1.11 -5.00
N CYS A 160 12.67 -1.49 -4.87
CA CYS A 160 11.57 -0.54 -4.89
C CYS A 160 11.64 0.43 -3.68
N ASN A 161 11.98 -0.06 -2.50
CA ASN A 161 12.11 0.76 -1.30
C ASN A 161 13.28 1.73 -1.37
N ASP A 162 14.39 1.33 -1.97
CA ASP A 162 15.53 2.24 -2.23
C ASP A 162 15.12 3.37 -3.17
N ALA A 163 14.33 3.06 -4.21
CA ALA A 163 13.80 4.09 -5.11
C ALA A 163 12.86 5.06 -4.39
N ILE A 164 11.95 4.55 -3.55
CA ILE A 164 11.02 5.38 -2.75
C ILE A 164 11.80 6.26 -1.76
N ARG A 165 12.83 5.70 -1.09
CA ARG A 165 13.66 6.44 -0.14
C ARG A 165 14.45 7.54 -0.83
N ALA A 166 15.07 7.23 -1.98
CA ALA A 166 15.80 8.20 -2.79
C ALA A 166 14.87 9.34 -3.28
N LEU A 167 13.65 8.99 -3.72
CA LEU A 167 12.64 9.96 -4.12
C LEU A 167 12.25 10.90 -2.97
N ALA A 168 12.01 10.35 -1.78
CA ALA A 168 11.62 11.14 -0.62
C ALA A 168 12.69 12.19 -0.26
N VAL A 169 13.96 11.81 -0.32
CA VAL A 169 15.09 12.74 -0.12
C VAL A 169 15.17 13.77 -1.23
N LYS A 170 15.17 13.33 -2.51
CA LYS A 170 15.29 14.19 -3.70
C LYS A 170 14.21 15.25 -3.73
N GLU A 171 12.97 14.85 -3.45
CA GLU A 171 11.80 15.72 -3.53
C GLU A 171 11.47 16.43 -2.22
N THR A 172 12.19 16.16 -1.13
CA THR A 172 11.93 16.71 0.21
C THR A 172 10.47 16.46 0.63
N ILE A 173 9.99 15.23 0.46
CA ILE A 173 8.67 14.76 0.85
C ILE A 173 8.78 13.77 2.01
N GLY A 174 7.64 13.47 2.65
CA GLY A 174 7.59 12.53 3.76
C GLY A 174 7.92 11.09 3.34
N TYR A 175 8.56 10.35 4.24
CA TYR A 175 8.80 8.92 4.12
C TYR A 175 8.18 8.20 5.32
N ILE A 176 7.32 7.21 5.05
CA ILE A 176 6.66 6.41 6.08
C ILE A 176 7.28 5.01 6.06
N PRO A 177 8.05 4.61 7.11
CA PRO A 177 8.92 3.43 7.09
C PRO A 177 8.17 2.13 7.40
N LEU A 178 7.21 1.72 6.54
CA LEU A 178 6.45 0.48 6.73
C LEU A 178 7.34 -0.76 6.66
N HIS A 179 8.30 -0.79 5.73
CA HIS A 179 9.21 -1.92 5.56
C HIS A 179 10.03 -2.16 6.82
N GLU A 180 10.64 -1.10 7.32
CA GLU A 180 11.50 -1.13 8.49
C GLU A 180 10.73 -1.60 9.74
N ALA A 181 9.53 -1.07 9.94
CA ALA A 181 8.68 -1.45 11.07
C ALA A 181 8.25 -2.92 11.00
N HIS A 182 7.89 -3.42 9.80
CA HIS A 182 7.51 -4.82 9.64
C HIS A 182 8.69 -5.78 9.83
N ARG A 183 9.91 -5.36 9.44
CA ARG A 183 11.13 -6.15 9.69
C ARG A 183 11.51 -6.25 11.16
N LEU A 184 11.19 -5.24 11.94
CA LEU A 184 11.44 -5.21 13.39
C LEU A 184 10.37 -5.95 14.19
N ALA A 185 9.21 -6.24 13.60
CA ALA A 185 8.19 -7.02 14.27
C ALA A 185 8.71 -8.44 14.54
N PRO A 186 8.42 -9.01 15.72
CA PRO A 186 8.92 -10.34 16.08
C PRO A 186 8.35 -11.38 15.12
N ALA A 187 9.14 -11.77 14.13
CA ALA A 187 8.75 -12.81 13.18
C ALA A 187 8.68 -14.17 13.92
N LYS A 188 7.48 -14.71 14.02
CA LYS A 188 7.26 -16.07 14.54
C LYS A 188 7.14 -17.12 13.41
N ALA A 189 7.14 -16.68 12.17
CA ALA A 189 6.97 -17.53 11.00
C ALA A 189 7.99 -17.15 9.92
N PHE A 190 8.50 -18.16 9.24
CA PHE A 190 9.35 -18.05 8.05
C PHE A 190 8.57 -18.48 6.82
N SER A 191 7.35 -17.94 6.66
CA SER A 191 6.47 -18.32 5.57
C SER A 191 6.85 -17.60 4.29
N SER A 192 7.18 -18.37 3.25
CA SER A 192 7.49 -17.85 1.91
C SER A 192 6.21 -17.64 1.10
N PHE A 193 6.15 -16.56 0.35
CA PHE A 193 5.03 -16.29 -0.56
C PHE A 193 4.95 -17.32 -1.70
N ARG A 194 3.72 -17.75 -2.00
CA ARG A 194 3.41 -18.65 -3.12
C ARG A 194 2.09 -18.25 -3.78
N PHE A 195 2.03 -18.29 -5.11
CA PHE A 195 0.83 -17.91 -5.86
C PHE A 195 -0.38 -18.80 -5.63
N LEU A 196 -0.21 -20.12 -5.51
CA LEU A 196 -1.35 -21.02 -5.35
C LEU A 196 -2.08 -20.84 -4.02
N PRO A 197 -1.41 -20.79 -2.86
CA PRO A 197 -2.05 -20.40 -1.61
C PRO A 197 -2.72 -19.03 -1.67
N PHE A 198 -2.10 -18.04 -2.29
CA PHE A 198 -2.65 -16.70 -2.47
C PHE A 198 -4.04 -16.72 -3.11
N TYR A 199 -4.24 -17.43 -4.23
CA TYR A 199 -5.57 -17.53 -4.85
C TYR A 199 -6.58 -18.29 -4.00
N ARG A 200 -6.15 -19.33 -3.28
CA ARG A 200 -7.01 -20.06 -2.34
C ARG A 200 -7.48 -19.15 -1.20
N ASP A 201 -6.61 -18.30 -0.71
CA ASP A 201 -6.90 -17.40 0.40
C ASP A 201 -7.81 -16.24 -0.05
N ALA A 202 -7.66 -15.76 -1.29
CA ALA A 202 -8.62 -14.88 -1.92
C ALA A 202 -10.03 -15.50 -1.96
N PHE A 203 -10.14 -16.76 -2.35
CA PHE A 203 -11.42 -17.48 -2.32
C PHE A 203 -12.00 -17.57 -0.90
N ARG A 204 -11.17 -17.86 0.10
CA ARG A 204 -11.61 -17.97 1.50
C ARG A 204 -12.17 -16.67 2.05
N THR A 205 -11.56 -15.54 1.74
CA THR A 205 -12.01 -14.23 2.20
C THR A 205 -13.19 -13.71 1.39
N LEU A 206 -13.13 -13.78 0.06
CA LEU A 206 -14.12 -13.16 -0.82
C LEU A 206 -15.41 -13.99 -0.95
N ILE A 207 -15.30 -15.33 -0.93
CA ILE A 207 -16.43 -16.24 -1.16
C ILE A 207 -16.94 -16.85 0.15
N LEU A 208 -16.02 -17.31 1.02
CA LEU A 208 -16.40 -17.94 2.29
C LEU A 208 -16.55 -16.95 3.45
N GLY A 209 -16.30 -15.65 3.23
CA GLY A 209 -16.49 -14.59 4.22
C GLY A 209 -15.56 -14.70 5.44
N LYS A 210 -14.46 -15.46 5.37
CA LYS A 210 -13.48 -15.53 6.45
C LYS A 210 -12.76 -14.19 6.59
N ASN A 211 -12.56 -13.75 7.83
CA ASN A 211 -11.81 -12.53 8.04
C ASN A 211 -10.29 -12.75 7.80
N PRO A 212 -9.51 -11.68 7.52
CA PRO A 212 -8.09 -11.78 7.25
C PRO A 212 -7.28 -12.50 8.33
N ASP A 213 -7.60 -12.29 9.61
CA ASP A 213 -6.84 -12.91 10.72
C ASP A 213 -7.06 -14.41 10.80
N GLN A 214 -8.29 -14.88 10.58
CA GLN A 214 -8.58 -16.32 10.53
C GLN A 214 -7.83 -17.02 9.39
N VAL A 215 -7.71 -16.35 8.22
CA VAL A 215 -6.94 -16.90 7.10
C VAL A 215 -5.45 -16.88 7.40
N ALA A 216 -4.95 -15.83 8.03
CA ALA A 216 -3.56 -15.73 8.49
C ALA A 216 -3.19 -16.87 9.43
N GLU A 217 -4.00 -17.13 10.45
CA GLU A 217 -3.79 -18.22 11.43
C GLU A 217 -3.79 -19.61 10.75
N MET A 218 -4.73 -19.86 9.83
CA MET A 218 -4.80 -21.11 9.08
C MET A 218 -3.55 -21.40 8.24
N ASN A 219 -2.82 -20.39 7.83
CA ASN A 219 -1.65 -20.50 6.96
C ASN A 219 -0.32 -20.20 7.68
N GLY A 220 -0.36 -19.88 8.97
CA GLY A 220 0.85 -19.59 9.75
C GLY A 220 1.49 -18.25 9.42
N TRP A 221 0.72 -17.28 8.91
CA TRP A 221 1.18 -15.92 8.69
C TRP A 221 1.11 -15.11 9.99
N PHE A 222 2.12 -14.28 10.25
CA PHE A 222 2.14 -13.43 11.43
C PHE A 222 1.59 -12.02 11.16
N LEU A 223 2.06 -11.37 10.08
CA LEU A 223 1.69 -10.01 9.69
C LEU A 223 0.80 -9.95 8.45
N HIS A 224 0.75 -11.04 7.69
CA HIS A 224 0.02 -11.12 6.43
C HIS A 224 -1.22 -12.01 6.54
N THR A 225 -2.16 -11.81 5.64
CA THR A 225 -3.28 -12.72 5.40
C THR A 225 -2.87 -13.87 4.47
N ASP A 226 -2.14 -13.53 3.40
CA ASP A 226 -1.83 -14.40 2.26
C ASP A 226 -0.38 -14.25 1.75
N GLY A 227 0.43 -13.54 2.49
CA GLY A 227 1.83 -13.23 2.17
C GLY A 227 2.04 -11.94 1.39
N VAL A 228 0.96 -11.28 0.92
CA VAL A 228 0.99 -9.96 0.27
C VAL A 228 0.22 -8.93 1.06
N HIS A 229 -1.01 -9.28 1.43
CA HIS A 229 -1.92 -8.39 2.11
C HIS A 229 -1.75 -8.51 3.63
N LEU A 230 -1.78 -7.38 4.31
CA LEU A 230 -1.64 -7.34 5.76
C LEU A 230 -2.91 -7.81 6.46
N ASN A 231 -2.74 -8.61 7.52
CA ASN A 231 -3.77 -8.90 8.50
C ASN A 231 -3.92 -7.74 9.51
N SER A 232 -4.68 -7.91 10.60
CA SER A 232 -4.88 -6.85 11.58
C SER A 232 -3.58 -6.38 12.23
N ARG A 233 -2.65 -7.29 12.56
CA ARG A 233 -1.36 -6.94 13.19
C ARG A 233 -0.51 -6.07 12.27
N GLY A 234 -0.32 -6.50 11.01
CA GLY A 234 0.44 -5.74 10.03
C GLY A 234 -0.25 -4.43 9.64
N GLY A 235 -1.57 -4.45 9.52
CA GLY A 235 -2.36 -3.28 9.17
C GLY A 235 -2.40 -2.22 10.29
N LEU A 236 -2.37 -2.61 11.57
CA LEU A 236 -2.28 -1.68 12.69
C LEU A 236 -0.92 -0.97 12.71
N ILE A 237 0.18 -1.67 12.43
CA ILE A 237 1.50 -1.04 12.28
C ILE A 237 1.43 0.04 11.18
N ALA A 238 0.80 -0.27 10.05
CA ALA A 238 0.65 0.71 8.98
C ALA A 238 -0.21 1.92 9.41
N ALA A 239 -1.33 1.68 10.10
CA ALA A 239 -2.17 2.74 10.64
C ALA A 239 -1.43 3.64 11.63
N ASP A 240 -0.62 3.06 12.52
CA ASP A 240 0.14 3.81 13.53
C ASP A 240 1.21 4.70 12.88
N LEU A 241 1.93 4.22 11.88
CA LEU A 241 2.94 5.00 11.18
C LEU A 241 2.33 6.12 10.33
N VAL A 242 1.21 5.87 9.68
CA VAL A 242 0.46 6.91 8.96
C VAL A 242 -0.09 7.95 9.94
N GLN A 243 -0.61 7.52 11.11
CA GLN A 243 -1.05 8.43 12.15
C GLN A 243 0.09 9.32 12.65
N ALA A 244 1.25 8.75 12.92
CA ALA A 244 2.42 9.52 13.37
C ALA A 244 2.80 10.61 12.34
N PHE A 245 2.70 10.29 11.04
CA PHE A 245 2.91 11.30 9.98
C PHE A 245 1.85 12.40 9.99
N ILE A 246 0.56 12.06 10.21
CA ILE A 246 -0.53 13.02 10.30
C ILE A 246 -0.33 13.93 11.52
N ASP A 247 0.02 13.37 12.68
CA ASP A 247 0.17 14.10 13.93
C ASP A 247 1.33 15.12 13.89
N GLN A 248 2.42 14.81 13.20
CA GLN A 248 3.52 15.75 12.94
C GLN A 248 3.07 17.00 12.17
N HIS A 249 1.99 16.93 11.42
CA HIS A 249 1.43 18.09 10.73
C HIS A 249 0.68 19.01 11.67
N LEU A 250 0.03 18.48 12.70
CA LEU A 250 -0.72 19.26 13.69
C LEU A 250 0.19 20.09 14.58
N THR A 251 1.41 19.62 14.85
CA THR A 251 2.37 20.31 15.72
C THR A 251 3.14 21.43 15.02
N ASN A 252 3.10 21.50 13.70
CA ASN A 252 3.83 22.47 12.87
C ASN A 252 2.89 23.49 12.20
N SER A 253 1.58 23.45 12.48
CA SER A 253 0.53 24.37 12.01
C SER A 253 0.08 25.31 13.13
#